data_89bc660f8ae68b4ffcbf9a32140d08c1
#
_entry.id   89bc660f8ae68b4ffcbf9a32140d08c1
#
_cell.length_a   1.000
_cell.length_b   1.000
_cell.length_c   1.000
_cell.angle_alpha   90.00
_cell.angle_beta   90.00
_cell.angle_gamma   90.00
#
_symmetry.space_group_name_H-M   'P 1'
#
loop_
_entity.id
_entity.type
_entity.pdbx_description
1 polymer ?
#
loop_
_entity_poly.entity_id
_entity_poly.type
_entity_poly.pdbx_seq_one_letter_code
_entity_poly.pdbx_strand_id
1 'polypeptide(L)'
;MSLAVVTGGSRGLGFETAKALKAKGFQVVLVAKDPTRLQQAAGELQCEYRAVDLENLAASESTFKEILTTYGSPEILMLAHGVMSEKMSKTLKTTSQEWRRVMAINLDSVFVAVNILGAAMSEARKGRIIIFSACLGRMSGPGNTGGLAPYRISKAGVNALVRNLAHETGHGSRGLLVDAICPNHTRTDMGGPDAPLSVEEGADTAIWLATRAFDPAVDKTGFLWEERQIVEW
;
A
#
# COMPACT_ATOMS: atom_id res chain seq x y z
N MET A 1 -15.37 -16.52 3.40
CA MET A 1 -14.42 -15.67 4.15
C MET A 1 -14.19 -14.42 3.35
N SER A 2 -14.01 -13.27 4.01
CA SER A 2 -13.65 -12.02 3.33
C SER A 2 -12.21 -12.07 2.86
N LEU A 3 -11.93 -11.66 1.62
CA LEU A 3 -10.61 -11.69 1.00
C LEU A 3 -9.82 -10.41 1.33
N ALA A 4 -8.56 -10.57 1.68
CA ALA A 4 -7.57 -9.50 1.77
C ALA A 4 -6.39 -9.78 0.83
N VAL A 5 -6.06 -8.84 -0.03
CA VAL A 5 -4.88 -8.89 -0.90
C VAL A 5 -3.84 -7.93 -0.34
N VAL A 6 -2.63 -8.43 -0.06
CA VAL A 6 -1.54 -7.65 0.55
C VAL A 6 -0.31 -7.70 -0.35
N THR A 7 0.04 -6.58 -0.95
CA THR A 7 1.30 -6.45 -1.71
C THR A 7 2.45 -6.07 -0.79
N GLY A 8 3.68 -6.48 -1.13
CA GLY A 8 4.82 -6.34 -0.23
C GLY A 8 4.74 -7.26 1.00
N GLY A 9 3.92 -8.33 0.91
CA GLY A 9 3.55 -9.18 2.04
C GLY A 9 4.62 -10.18 2.50
N SER A 10 5.82 -10.20 1.89
CA SER A 10 6.85 -11.18 2.25
C SER A 10 7.68 -10.81 3.48
N ARG A 11 7.57 -9.59 3.99
CA ARG A 11 8.32 -9.07 5.16
C ARG A 11 7.81 -7.72 5.63
N GLY A 12 8.34 -7.26 6.77
CA GLY A 12 8.14 -5.92 7.29
C GLY A 12 6.66 -5.55 7.47
N LEU A 13 6.31 -4.32 7.13
CA LEU A 13 4.96 -3.77 7.33
C LEU A 13 3.87 -4.56 6.59
N GLY A 14 4.14 -4.99 5.34
CA GLY A 14 3.18 -5.79 4.58
C GLY A 14 2.91 -7.16 5.23
N PHE A 15 3.96 -7.83 5.73
CA PHE A 15 3.80 -9.09 6.44
C PHE A 15 3.03 -8.92 7.75
N GLU A 16 3.35 -7.91 8.55
CA GLU A 16 2.66 -7.66 9.83
C GLU A 16 1.19 -7.30 9.62
N THR A 17 0.87 -6.49 8.61
CA THR A 17 -0.54 -6.23 8.27
C THR A 17 -1.26 -7.50 7.82
N ALA A 18 -0.62 -8.35 7.01
CA ALA A 18 -1.18 -9.62 6.57
C ALA A 18 -1.45 -10.58 7.74
N LYS A 19 -0.50 -10.69 8.68
CA LYS A 19 -0.61 -11.48 9.91
C LYS A 19 -1.80 -11.02 10.76
N ALA A 20 -1.96 -9.71 10.96
CA ALA A 20 -3.07 -9.15 11.70
C ALA A 20 -4.43 -9.42 11.01
N LEU A 21 -4.50 -9.30 9.68
CA LEU A 21 -5.71 -9.60 8.92
C LEU A 21 -6.06 -11.09 8.97
N LYS A 22 -5.05 -11.96 8.87
CA LYS A 22 -5.24 -13.41 9.03
C LYS A 22 -5.80 -13.77 10.41
N ALA A 23 -5.26 -13.17 11.47
CA ALA A 23 -5.74 -13.35 12.84
C ALA A 23 -7.19 -12.89 13.04
N LYS A 24 -7.66 -11.94 12.22
CA LYS A 24 -9.05 -11.46 12.19
C LYS A 24 -9.98 -12.31 11.30
N GLY A 25 -9.50 -13.43 10.75
CA GLY A 25 -10.29 -14.37 9.98
C GLY A 25 -10.43 -14.06 8.49
N PHE A 26 -9.60 -13.13 7.95
CA PHE A 26 -9.57 -12.91 6.50
C PHE A 26 -8.85 -14.07 5.79
N GLN A 27 -9.33 -14.41 4.59
CA GLN A 27 -8.53 -15.14 3.62
C GLN A 27 -7.50 -14.15 3.07
N VAL A 28 -6.22 -14.47 3.16
CA VAL A 28 -5.14 -13.58 2.74
C VAL A 28 -4.46 -14.13 1.49
N VAL A 29 -4.18 -13.25 0.54
CA VAL A 29 -3.31 -13.50 -0.61
C VAL A 29 -2.15 -12.53 -0.55
N LEU A 30 -0.93 -13.05 -0.39
CA LEU A 30 0.30 -12.25 -0.40
C LEU A 30 0.81 -12.05 -1.83
N VAL A 31 1.31 -10.85 -2.13
CA VAL A 31 1.96 -10.54 -3.41
C VAL A 31 3.32 -9.89 -3.13
N ALA A 32 4.41 -10.46 -3.68
CA ALA A 32 5.75 -9.88 -3.60
C ALA A 32 6.67 -10.46 -4.69
N LYS A 33 7.86 -9.85 -4.84
CA LYS A 33 8.82 -10.20 -5.91
C LYS A 33 9.61 -11.49 -5.61
N ASP A 34 10.11 -11.65 -4.38
CA ASP A 34 10.99 -12.76 -4.00
C ASP A 34 10.16 -14.02 -3.70
N PRO A 35 10.20 -15.06 -4.55
CA PRO A 35 9.36 -16.24 -4.39
C PRO A 35 9.72 -17.04 -3.14
N THR A 36 11.00 -17.11 -2.77
CA THR A 36 11.46 -17.91 -1.62
C THR A 36 10.99 -17.30 -0.30
N ARG A 37 11.21 -15.99 -0.11
CA ARG A 37 10.72 -15.27 1.07
C ARG A 37 9.19 -15.24 1.14
N LEU A 38 8.55 -15.12 -0.02
CA LEU A 38 7.10 -15.08 -0.09
C LEU A 38 6.47 -16.42 0.26
N GLN A 39 7.05 -17.52 -0.22
CA GLN A 39 6.63 -18.88 0.14
C GLN A 39 6.79 -19.14 1.65
N GLN A 40 7.90 -18.69 2.24
CA GLN A 40 8.12 -18.81 3.69
C GLN A 40 7.06 -18.02 4.48
N ALA A 41 6.82 -16.77 4.10
CA ALA A 41 5.80 -15.91 4.74
C ALA A 41 4.39 -16.51 4.61
N ALA A 42 4.05 -17.01 3.43
CA ALA A 42 2.77 -17.66 3.18
C ALA A 42 2.60 -18.96 3.99
N GLY A 43 3.68 -19.75 4.13
CA GLY A 43 3.70 -20.94 4.98
C GLY A 43 3.48 -20.62 6.45
N GLU A 44 4.12 -19.57 6.97
CA GLU A 44 3.95 -19.10 8.35
C GLU A 44 2.49 -18.66 8.62
N LEU A 45 1.90 -17.91 7.69
CA LEU A 45 0.52 -17.42 7.82
C LEU A 45 -0.53 -18.43 7.35
N GLN A 46 -0.13 -19.56 6.78
CA GLN A 46 -1.04 -20.52 6.15
C GLN A 46 -2.00 -19.83 5.18
N CYS A 47 -1.46 -19.11 4.21
CA CYS A 47 -2.21 -18.32 3.25
C CYS A 47 -1.68 -18.49 1.81
N GLU A 48 -2.44 -18.00 0.85
CA GLU A 48 -2.10 -18.03 -0.57
C GLU A 48 -1.09 -16.93 -0.92
N TYR A 49 -0.37 -17.12 -2.04
CA TYR A 49 0.58 -16.12 -2.51
C TYR A 49 0.74 -16.10 -4.04
N ARG A 50 1.21 -14.97 -4.56
CA ARG A 50 1.60 -14.78 -5.96
C ARG A 50 2.93 -14.04 -6.04
N ALA A 51 3.94 -14.69 -6.61
CA ALA A 51 5.24 -14.07 -6.83
C ALA A 51 5.22 -13.26 -8.13
N VAL A 52 5.45 -11.97 -8.05
CA VAL A 52 5.52 -11.07 -9.21
C VAL A 52 6.42 -9.88 -8.93
N ASP A 53 7.22 -9.50 -9.94
CA ASP A 53 7.94 -8.23 -9.91
C ASP A 53 7.01 -7.10 -10.33
N LEU A 54 6.64 -6.26 -9.37
CA LEU A 54 5.74 -5.13 -9.59
C LEU A 54 6.36 -4.00 -10.44
N GLU A 55 7.64 -4.06 -10.77
CA GLU A 55 8.26 -3.21 -11.80
C GLU A 55 7.76 -3.59 -13.20
N ASN A 56 7.43 -4.86 -13.42
CA ASN A 56 6.83 -5.33 -14.67
C ASN A 56 5.31 -5.15 -14.63
N LEU A 57 4.83 -4.06 -15.22
CA LEU A 57 3.40 -3.71 -15.16
C LEU A 57 2.51 -4.73 -15.88
N ALA A 58 2.96 -5.33 -16.98
CA ALA A 58 2.19 -6.36 -17.67
C ALA A 58 2.02 -7.63 -16.84
N ALA A 59 3.09 -8.06 -16.14
CA ALA A 59 3.04 -9.18 -15.21
C ALA A 59 2.15 -8.83 -14.00
N SER A 60 2.24 -7.61 -13.49
CA SER A 60 1.39 -7.11 -12.41
C SER A 60 -0.09 -7.16 -12.79
N GLU A 61 -0.43 -6.67 -13.98
CA GLU A 61 -1.78 -6.69 -14.52
C GLU A 61 -2.32 -8.13 -14.63
N SER A 62 -1.53 -9.03 -15.21
CA SER A 62 -1.90 -10.45 -15.33
C SER A 62 -2.14 -11.09 -13.96
N THR A 63 -1.25 -10.83 -12.99
CA THR A 63 -1.37 -11.38 -11.62
C THR A 63 -2.60 -10.86 -10.90
N PHE A 64 -2.91 -9.56 -10.97
CA PHE A 64 -4.11 -9.03 -10.32
C PHE A 64 -5.41 -9.51 -10.97
N LYS A 65 -5.43 -9.68 -12.29
CA LYS A 65 -6.56 -10.33 -12.99
C LYS A 65 -6.74 -11.79 -12.59
N GLU A 66 -5.63 -12.54 -12.44
CA GLU A 66 -5.67 -13.92 -11.93
C GLU A 66 -6.23 -13.98 -10.51
N ILE A 67 -5.75 -13.11 -9.61
CA ILE A 67 -6.26 -13.03 -8.23
C ILE A 67 -7.77 -12.76 -8.23
N LEU A 68 -8.23 -11.78 -9.02
CA LEU A 68 -9.64 -11.44 -9.14
C LEU A 68 -10.47 -12.61 -9.66
N THR A 69 -9.98 -13.32 -10.67
CA THR A 69 -10.67 -14.48 -11.26
C THR A 69 -10.73 -15.66 -10.29
N THR A 70 -9.64 -15.89 -9.54
CA THR A 70 -9.51 -17.05 -8.65
C THR A 70 -10.26 -16.88 -7.33
N TYR A 71 -10.19 -15.67 -6.74
CA TYR A 71 -10.68 -15.43 -5.38
C TYR A 71 -11.85 -14.44 -5.31
N GLY A 72 -12.16 -13.76 -6.40
CA GLY A 72 -13.20 -12.72 -6.44
C GLY A 72 -12.71 -11.35 -5.95
N SER A 73 -13.66 -10.44 -5.76
CA SER A 73 -13.38 -9.07 -5.30
C SER A 73 -12.88 -9.08 -3.85
N PRO A 74 -11.72 -8.47 -3.56
CA PRO A 74 -11.25 -8.35 -2.18
C PRO A 74 -12.11 -7.36 -1.37
N GLU A 75 -12.20 -7.61 -0.07
CA GLU A 75 -12.75 -6.65 0.88
C GLU A 75 -11.65 -5.70 1.39
N ILE A 76 -10.39 -6.16 1.42
CA ILE A 76 -9.23 -5.35 1.79
C ILE A 76 -8.17 -5.44 0.68
N LEU A 77 -7.77 -4.29 0.16
CA LEU A 77 -6.61 -4.15 -0.72
C LEU A 77 -5.54 -3.32 0.01
N MET A 78 -4.49 -4.01 0.49
CA MET A 78 -3.38 -3.43 1.23
C MET A 78 -2.16 -3.31 0.31
N LEU A 79 -1.84 -2.10 -0.14
CA LEU A 79 -0.72 -1.83 -1.04
C LEU A 79 0.48 -1.34 -0.23
N ALA A 80 1.25 -2.31 0.34
CA ALA A 80 2.37 -2.05 1.24
C ALA A 80 3.75 -2.18 0.56
N HIS A 81 3.79 -2.43 -0.75
CA HIS A 81 5.05 -2.48 -1.50
C HIS A 81 5.62 -1.10 -1.78
N GLY A 82 6.92 -1.07 -1.98
CA GLY A 82 7.62 0.13 -2.39
C GLY A 82 9.13 -0.05 -2.30
N VAL A 83 9.84 0.84 -2.97
CA VAL A 83 11.30 0.92 -2.96
C VAL A 83 11.75 2.34 -2.71
N MET A 84 12.88 2.48 -2.02
CA MET A 84 13.56 3.76 -1.88
C MET A 84 14.34 4.07 -3.16
N SER A 85 14.57 5.35 -3.44
CA SER A 85 15.56 5.76 -4.45
C SER A 85 16.96 5.32 -4.03
N GLU A 86 17.77 4.92 -5.00
CA GLU A 86 19.19 4.63 -4.74
C GLU A 86 19.87 5.88 -4.21
N LYS A 87 20.44 5.77 -3.01
CA LYS A 87 21.16 6.81 -2.28
C LYS A 87 20.40 8.16 -2.23
N MET A 88 20.98 9.16 -1.62
CA MET A 88 20.44 10.54 -1.53
C MET A 88 20.53 11.29 -2.88
N SER A 89 19.99 10.67 -3.96
CA SER A 89 20.08 11.25 -5.29
C SER A 89 19.34 12.58 -5.39
N LYS A 90 20.11 13.61 -5.77
CA LYS A 90 19.54 14.92 -6.10
C LYS A 90 18.83 14.82 -7.45
N THR A 91 17.75 15.56 -7.63
CA THR A 91 16.94 15.57 -8.87
C THR A 91 17.79 15.69 -10.14
N LEU A 92 18.74 16.63 -10.17
CA LEU A 92 19.62 16.87 -11.32
C LEU A 92 20.64 15.76 -11.61
N LYS A 93 20.77 14.78 -10.71
CA LYS A 93 21.68 13.63 -10.84
C LYS A 93 20.96 12.29 -10.93
N THR A 94 19.63 12.28 -10.83
CA THR A 94 18.82 11.08 -10.96
C THR A 94 18.80 10.63 -12.42
N THR A 95 19.13 9.37 -12.68
CA THR A 95 19.03 8.79 -14.02
C THR A 95 17.58 8.54 -14.41
N SER A 96 17.28 8.55 -15.71
CA SER A 96 15.94 8.19 -16.19
C SER A 96 15.58 6.73 -15.89
N GLN A 97 16.57 5.85 -15.76
CA GLN A 97 16.36 4.45 -15.37
C GLN A 97 15.89 4.35 -13.92
N GLU A 98 16.59 5.01 -12.98
CA GLU A 98 16.19 5.02 -11.57
C GLU A 98 14.83 5.69 -11.37
N TRP A 99 14.57 6.78 -12.09
CA TRP A 99 13.27 7.42 -12.10
C TRP A 99 12.17 6.43 -12.48
N ARG A 100 12.32 5.75 -13.64
CA ARG A 100 11.31 4.80 -14.12
C ARG A 100 11.13 3.63 -13.16
N ARG A 101 12.22 3.07 -12.61
CA ARG A 101 12.17 1.97 -11.66
C ARG A 101 11.31 2.33 -10.44
N VAL A 102 11.58 3.48 -9.82
CA VAL A 102 10.85 3.89 -8.62
C VAL A 102 9.39 4.24 -8.94
N MET A 103 9.14 4.94 -10.04
CA MET A 103 7.76 5.28 -10.44
C MET A 103 6.98 4.02 -10.78
N ALA A 104 7.54 3.09 -11.54
CA ALA A 104 6.87 1.83 -11.89
C ALA A 104 6.45 1.03 -10.66
N ILE A 105 7.36 0.89 -9.66
CA ILE A 105 7.06 0.12 -8.45
C ILE A 105 6.15 0.89 -7.50
N ASN A 106 6.43 2.18 -7.23
CA ASN A 106 5.75 2.89 -6.14
C ASN A 106 4.42 3.54 -6.55
N LEU A 107 4.20 3.78 -7.83
CA LEU A 107 3.01 4.50 -8.33
C LEU A 107 2.26 3.72 -9.41
N ASP A 108 2.93 3.34 -10.50
CA ASP A 108 2.24 2.75 -11.63
C ASP A 108 1.64 1.38 -11.29
N SER A 109 2.37 0.52 -10.56
CA SER A 109 1.84 -0.76 -10.11
C SER A 109 0.72 -0.63 -9.07
N VAL A 110 0.77 0.44 -8.24
CA VAL A 110 -0.33 0.79 -7.34
C VAL A 110 -1.57 1.15 -8.14
N PHE A 111 -1.42 1.96 -9.18
CA PHE A 111 -2.52 2.28 -10.11
C PHE A 111 -3.08 1.02 -10.76
N VAL A 112 -2.24 0.11 -11.24
CA VAL A 112 -2.68 -1.16 -11.87
C VAL A 112 -3.50 -2.00 -10.89
N ALA A 113 -3.04 -2.15 -9.64
CA ALA A 113 -3.78 -2.88 -8.61
C ALA A 113 -5.14 -2.25 -8.30
N VAL A 114 -5.19 -0.92 -8.18
CA VAL A 114 -6.42 -0.16 -7.93
C VAL A 114 -7.36 -0.26 -9.13
N ASN A 115 -6.86 -0.16 -10.36
CA ASN A 115 -7.64 -0.23 -11.58
C ASN A 115 -8.34 -1.60 -11.74
N ILE A 116 -7.71 -2.68 -11.33
CA ILE A 116 -8.25 -4.04 -11.48
C ILE A 116 -9.05 -4.45 -10.25
N LEU A 117 -8.41 -4.50 -9.09
CA LEU A 117 -9.02 -4.99 -7.86
C LEU A 117 -9.94 -3.93 -7.23
N GLY A 118 -9.52 -2.67 -7.24
CA GLY A 118 -10.31 -1.56 -6.72
C GLY A 118 -11.58 -1.30 -7.53
N ALA A 119 -11.55 -1.49 -8.85
CA ALA A 119 -12.74 -1.42 -9.70
C ALA A 119 -13.78 -2.46 -9.27
N ALA A 120 -13.38 -3.73 -9.09
CA ALA A 120 -14.25 -4.79 -8.61
C ALA A 120 -14.82 -4.50 -7.19
N MET A 121 -13.99 -3.93 -6.30
CA MET A 121 -14.44 -3.50 -4.97
C MET A 121 -15.48 -2.37 -5.05
N SER A 122 -15.29 -1.43 -5.98
CA SER A 122 -16.24 -0.33 -6.22
C SER A 122 -17.58 -0.84 -6.75
N GLU A 123 -17.54 -1.80 -7.68
CA GLU A 123 -18.75 -2.46 -8.19
C GLU A 123 -19.49 -3.24 -7.08
N ALA A 124 -18.73 -3.94 -6.24
CA ALA A 124 -19.26 -4.65 -5.08
C ALA A 124 -19.79 -3.70 -3.99
N ARG A 125 -19.52 -2.40 -4.07
CA ARG A 125 -19.86 -1.38 -3.07
C ARG A 125 -19.40 -1.75 -1.65
N LYS A 126 -18.25 -2.39 -1.55
CA LYS A 126 -17.71 -2.87 -0.29
C LYS A 126 -16.19 -2.95 -0.38
N GLY A 127 -15.52 -2.35 0.56
CA GLY A 127 -14.09 -2.58 0.69
C GLY A 127 -13.29 -1.42 1.26
N ARG A 128 -12.00 -1.69 1.43
CA ARG A 128 -11.02 -0.74 1.93
C ARG A 128 -9.74 -0.88 1.13
N ILE A 129 -9.32 0.22 0.54
CA ILE A 129 -8.03 0.35 -0.16
C ILE A 129 -7.12 1.17 0.74
N ILE A 130 -6.05 0.56 1.23
CA ILE A 130 -5.04 1.22 2.07
C ILE A 130 -3.72 1.20 1.32
N ILE A 131 -3.14 2.38 1.07
CA ILE A 131 -1.91 2.54 0.31
C ILE A 131 -0.82 3.12 1.19
N PHE A 132 0.31 2.43 1.28
CA PHE A 132 1.47 2.91 2.02
C PHE A 132 2.15 4.05 1.26
N SER A 133 1.95 5.26 1.76
CA SER A 133 2.64 6.46 1.37
C SER A 133 3.86 6.70 2.27
N ALA A 134 4.22 7.94 2.47
CA ALA A 134 5.28 8.38 3.39
C ALA A 134 5.09 9.85 3.75
N CYS A 135 5.56 10.26 4.92
CA CYS A 135 5.66 11.67 5.28
C CYS A 135 6.51 12.48 4.28
N LEU A 136 7.47 11.81 3.61
CA LEU A 136 8.30 12.42 2.56
C LEU A 136 7.54 12.70 1.25
N GLY A 137 6.34 12.18 1.07
CA GLY A 137 5.45 12.50 -0.06
C GLY A 137 4.52 13.70 0.20
N ARG A 138 4.58 14.30 1.38
CA ARG A 138 3.80 15.51 1.72
C ARG A 138 4.41 16.74 1.05
N MET A 139 3.58 17.74 0.79
CA MET A 139 4.01 19.08 0.34
C MET A 139 4.26 20.02 1.51
N SER A 140 3.96 19.58 2.73
CA SER A 140 4.13 20.31 3.99
C SER A 140 5.01 19.51 4.97
N GLY A 141 5.45 20.15 6.06
CA GLY A 141 6.19 19.51 7.15
C GLY A 141 7.41 18.72 6.68
N PRO A 142 7.55 17.43 7.05
CA PRO A 142 8.70 16.59 6.69
C PRO A 142 8.91 16.40 5.18
N GLY A 143 7.87 16.61 4.39
CA GLY A 143 7.93 16.59 2.92
C GLY A 143 8.65 17.79 2.32
N ASN A 144 8.73 18.90 3.05
CA ASN A 144 9.31 20.16 2.58
C ASN A 144 10.85 20.16 2.64
N THR A 145 11.47 19.16 2.02
CA THR A 145 12.94 19.04 1.89
C THR A 145 13.30 18.45 0.54
N GLY A 146 14.57 18.58 0.13
CA GLY A 146 15.10 18.02 -1.11
C GLY A 146 15.70 16.61 -0.96
N GLY A 147 16.15 16.06 -2.09
CA GLY A 147 16.72 14.70 -2.19
C GLY A 147 15.66 13.61 -2.36
N LEU A 148 16.09 12.42 -2.71
CA LEU A 148 15.23 11.24 -2.94
C LEU A 148 14.08 11.52 -3.95
N ALA A 149 14.37 12.31 -5.00
CA ALA A 149 13.33 12.86 -5.88
C ALA A 149 12.34 11.81 -6.42
N PRO A 150 12.76 10.66 -7.00
CA PRO A 150 11.80 9.66 -7.48
C PRO A 150 10.89 9.13 -6.37
N TYR A 151 11.48 8.85 -5.19
CA TYR A 151 10.71 8.35 -4.05
C TYR A 151 9.66 9.36 -3.57
N ARG A 152 10.09 10.61 -3.30
CA ARG A 152 9.17 11.66 -2.83
C ARG A 152 8.05 11.92 -3.81
N ILE A 153 8.39 12.03 -5.10
CA ILE A 153 7.42 12.29 -6.15
C ILE A 153 6.46 11.10 -6.33
N SER A 154 6.95 9.88 -6.26
CA SER A 154 6.07 8.70 -6.30
C SER A 154 5.08 8.67 -5.13
N LYS A 155 5.52 9.02 -3.92
CA LYS A 155 4.64 9.05 -2.73
C LYS A 155 3.68 10.24 -2.75
N ALA A 156 4.07 11.39 -3.29
CA ALA A 156 3.15 12.50 -3.58
C ALA A 156 2.10 12.09 -4.65
N GLY A 157 2.52 11.35 -5.68
CA GLY A 157 1.61 10.77 -6.67
C GLY A 157 0.60 9.80 -6.06
N VAL A 158 1.04 8.94 -5.13
CA VAL A 158 0.14 8.06 -4.34
C VAL A 158 -0.87 8.88 -3.55
N ASN A 159 -0.45 9.96 -2.88
CA ASN A 159 -1.35 10.84 -2.14
C ASN A 159 -2.41 11.45 -3.06
N ALA A 160 -2.01 11.93 -4.23
CA ALA A 160 -2.93 12.48 -5.24
C ALA A 160 -3.91 11.41 -5.76
N LEU A 161 -3.42 10.18 -6.02
CA LEU A 161 -4.25 9.05 -6.45
C LEU A 161 -5.32 8.71 -5.41
N VAL A 162 -4.96 8.65 -4.12
CA VAL A 162 -5.90 8.38 -3.02
C VAL A 162 -7.00 9.44 -2.97
N ARG A 163 -6.64 10.72 -3.03
CA ARG A 163 -7.63 11.81 -3.04
C ARG A 163 -8.58 11.70 -4.23
N ASN A 164 -8.04 11.51 -5.43
CA ASN A 164 -8.83 11.41 -6.64
C ASN A 164 -9.81 10.22 -6.55
N LEU A 165 -9.30 9.04 -6.22
CA LEU A 165 -10.11 7.83 -6.11
C LEU A 165 -11.21 7.93 -5.02
N ALA A 166 -10.90 8.53 -3.88
CA ALA A 166 -11.88 8.74 -2.82
C ALA A 166 -13.02 9.65 -3.29
N HIS A 167 -12.72 10.71 -4.05
CA HIS A 167 -13.75 11.56 -4.67
C HIS A 167 -14.60 10.79 -5.66
N GLU A 168 -13.99 10.05 -6.59
CA GLU A 168 -14.68 9.26 -7.61
C GLU A 168 -15.59 8.19 -6.99
N THR A 169 -15.21 7.62 -5.85
CA THR A 169 -15.97 6.59 -5.13
C THR A 169 -16.90 7.15 -4.05
N GLY A 170 -17.01 8.48 -3.93
CA GLY A 170 -17.97 9.17 -3.07
C GLY A 170 -17.61 9.17 -1.59
N HIS A 171 -16.33 9.22 -1.24
CA HIS A 171 -15.86 9.33 0.15
C HIS A 171 -16.53 8.35 1.14
N GLY A 172 -16.59 7.07 0.77
CA GLY A 172 -17.20 6.02 1.60
C GLY A 172 -18.71 5.88 1.47
N SER A 173 -19.44 6.85 0.91
CA SER A 173 -20.89 6.80 0.76
C SER A 173 -21.39 5.65 -0.13
N ARG A 174 -20.50 5.11 -0.96
CA ARG A 174 -20.76 3.94 -1.81
C ARG A 174 -20.16 2.65 -1.28
N GLY A 175 -19.71 2.63 -0.01
CA GLY A 175 -19.18 1.44 0.66
C GLY A 175 -17.69 1.16 0.40
N LEU A 176 -16.99 1.99 -0.38
CA LEU A 176 -15.55 1.87 -0.61
C LEU A 176 -14.79 2.99 0.11
N LEU A 177 -13.86 2.62 0.99
CA LEU A 177 -12.96 3.54 1.69
C LEU A 177 -11.59 3.49 1.03
N VAL A 178 -10.96 4.65 0.87
CA VAL A 178 -9.65 4.77 0.22
C VAL A 178 -8.77 5.71 1.02
N ASP A 179 -7.71 5.19 1.61
CA ASP A 179 -6.85 5.99 2.49
C ASP A 179 -5.37 5.72 2.21
N ALA A 180 -4.53 6.73 2.39
CA ALA A 180 -3.08 6.61 2.44
C ALA A 180 -2.60 6.57 3.89
N ILE A 181 -1.49 5.87 4.15
CA ILE A 181 -0.82 5.93 5.46
C ILE A 181 0.64 6.33 5.34
N CYS A 182 1.13 7.09 6.30
CA CYS A 182 2.54 7.23 6.59
C CYS A 182 2.88 6.33 7.79
N PRO A 183 3.70 5.28 7.61
CA PRO A 183 4.05 4.37 8.70
C PRO A 183 5.15 4.94 9.60
N ASN A 184 5.56 6.19 9.39
CA ASN A 184 6.72 6.79 10.02
C ASN A 184 8.03 6.02 9.73
N HIS A 185 9.09 6.33 10.46
CA HIS A 185 10.38 5.67 10.32
C HIS A 185 10.38 4.37 11.14
N THR A 186 10.15 3.26 10.47
CA THR A 186 9.93 1.93 11.05
C THR A 186 11.11 0.99 10.76
N ARG A 187 11.49 0.16 11.73
CA ARG A 187 12.57 -0.85 11.63
C ARG A 187 12.20 -1.94 10.63
N THR A 188 12.56 -1.70 9.38
CA THR A 188 12.42 -2.60 8.24
C THR A 188 13.72 -2.58 7.44
N ASP A 189 13.86 -3.43 6.44
CA ASP A 189 15.02 -3.36 5.52
C ASP A 189 15.17 -1.97 4.85
N MET A 190 14.07 -1.25 4.67
CA MET A 190 14.08 0.12 4.12
C MET A 190 14.42 1.16 5.18
N GLY A 191 13.91 1.03 6.39
CA GLY A 191 14.09 2.00 7.46
C GLY A 191 15.40 1.83 8.24
N GLY A 192 15.99 0.64 8.18
CA GLY A 192 17.20 0.31 8.92
C GLY A 192 16.94 -0.08 10.39
N PRO A 193 17.96 -0.60 11.08
CA PRO A 193 17.82 -1.11 12.45
C PRO A 193 17.61 -0.01 13.49
N ASP A 194 18.09 1.21 13.21
CA ASP A 194 18.03 2.34 14.14
C ASP A 194 16.74 3.16 14.05
N ALA A 195 15.78 2.71 13.22
CA ALA A 195 14.48 3.39 13.14
C ALA A 195 13.72 3.29 14.47
N PRO A 196 13.03 4.38 14.91
CA PRO A 196 12.44 4.44 16.25
C PRO A 196 11.28 3.45 16.43
N LEU A 197 10.45 3.25 15.41
CA LEU A 197 9.25 2.41 15.53
C LEU A 197 9.54 0.94 15.22
N SER A 198 8.90 0.05 15.96
CA SER A 198 8.84 -1.38 15.59
C SER A 198 7.96 -1.59 14.35
N VAL A 199 8.00 -2.79 13.77
CA VAL A 199 7.15 -3.14 12.63
C VAL A 199 5.68 -3.14 13.03
N GLU A 200 5.37 -3.60 14.23
CA GLU A 200 4.02 -3.62 14.81
C GLU A 200 3.47 -2.21 14.99
N GLU A 201 4.26 -1.29 15.55
CA GLU A 201 3.89 0.11 15.73
C GLU A 201 3.65 0.80 14.37
N GLY A 202 4.54 0.57 13.39
CA GLY A 202 4.40 1.14 12.05
C GLY A 202 3.22 0.59 11.25
N ALA A 203 2.79 -0.66 11.52
CA ALA A 203 1.64 -1.29 10.88
C ALA A 203 0.29 -0.92 11.51
N ASP A 204 0.28 -0.42 12.74
CA ASP A 204 -0.93 -0.21 13.55
C ASP A 204 -2.00 0.63 12.83
N THR A 205 -1.62 1.77 12.26
CA THR A 205 -2.56 2.65 11.53
C THR A 205 -3.17 1.95 10.31
N ALA A 206 -2.38 1.18 9.57
CA ALA A 206 -2.89 0.44 8.41
C ALA A 206 -3.88 -0.65 8.82
N ILE A 207 -3.58 -1.39 9.89
CA ILE A 207 -4.44 -2.43 10.43
C ILE A 207 -5.76 -1.81 10.95
N TRP A 208 -5.67 -0.69 11.66
CA TRP A 208 -6.84 0.03 12.14
C TRP A 208 -7.71 0.53 10.99
N LEU A 209 -7.16 1.17 9.97
CA LEU A 209 -7.89 1.61 8.77
C LEU A 209 -8.59 0.43 8.06
N ALA A 210 -7.92 -0.71 7.98
CA ALA A 210 -8.46 -1.90 7.34
C ALA A 210 -9.64 -2.51 8.12
N THR A 211 -9.74 -2.30 9.43
CA THR A 211 -10.66 -3.07 10.29
C THR A 211 -11.56 -2.22 11.19
N ARG A 212 -11.39 -0.89 11.23
CA ARG A 212 -12.24 0.01 12.01
C ARG A 212 -13.70 -0.05 11.54
N ALA A 213 -14.63 0.14 12.44
CA ALA A 213 -16.00 0.51 12.05
C ALA A 213 -15.96 1.83 11.26
N PHE A 214 -16.91 2.06 10.39
CA PHE A 214 -17.01 3.28 9.60
C PHE A 214 -18.47 3.73 9.54
N ASP A 215 -18.69 4.95 10.02
CA ASP A 215 -19.96 5.66 9.90
C ASP A 215 -19.78 6.86 8.94
N PRO A 216 -20.39 6.83 7.75
CA PRO A 216 -20.21 7.90 6.77
C PRO A 216 -20.71 9.28 7.23
N ALA A 217 -21.48 9.35 8.31
CA ALA A 217 -21.97 10.61 8.87
C ALA A 217 -20.89 11.38 9.66
N VAL A 218 -19.91 10.67 10.24
CA VAL A 218 -18.90 11.24 11.15
C VAL A 218 -17.47 10.89 10.78
N ASP A 219 -17.26 9.72 10.20
CA ASP A 219 -15.91 9.26 9.84
C ASP A 219 -15.42 9.83 8.51
N LYS A 220 -14.10 9.82 8.33
CA LYS A 220 -13.43 10.36 7.15
C LYS A 220 -12.66 9.28 6.42
N THR A 221 -12.59 9.40 5.09
CA THR A 221 -11.75 8.63 4.16
C THR A 221 -11.28 9.55 3.03
N GLY A 222 -10.26 9.18 2.31
CA GLY A 222 -9.63 10.01 1.28
C GLY A 222 -8.53 10.91 1.85
N PHE A 223 -7.87 10.48 2.91
CA PHE A 223 -6.85 11.24 3.63
C PHE A 223 -5.53 10.49 3.77
N LEU A 224 -4.49 11.22 4.14
CA LEU A 224 -3.24 10.68 4.65
C LEU A 224 -3.33 10.55 6.16
N TRP A 225 -3.03 9.36 6.67
CA TRP A 225 -3.09 9.04 8.08
C TRP A 225 -1.69 8.72 8.63
N GLU A 226 -1.42 9.19 9.82
CA GLU A 226 -0.23 8.92 10.60
C GLU A 226 -0.66 8.76 12.07
N GLU A 227 -0.27 7.67 12.74
CA GLU A 227 -0.64 7.37 14.13
C GLU A 227 -2.17 7.54 14.39
N ARG A 228 -2.98 7.02 13.46
CA ARG A 228 -4.45 7.14 13.44
C ARG A 228 -5.00 8.57 13.40
N GLN A 229 -4.16 9.55 13.07
CA GLN A 229 -4.55 10.94 12.89
C GLN A 229 -4.46 11.34 11.41
N ILE A 230 -5.37 12.22 10.98
CA ILE A 230 -5.27 12.82 9.65
C ILE A 230 -4.15 13.86 9.68
N VAL A 231 -3.26 13.76 8.71
CA VAL A 231 -2.18 14.74 8.52
C VAL A 231 -2.33 15.45 7.17
N GLU A 232 -1.76 16.66 7.09
CA GLU A 232 -1.76 17.42 5.84
C GLU A 232 -0.94 16.71 4.74
N TRP A 233 -1.39 16.91 3.51
CA TRP A 233 -0.72 16.35 2.31
C TRP A 233 0.64 16.98 2.04
#